data_e249d52d90d0ffa73042ef81c885986f
#
_entry.id   e249d52d90d0ffa73042ef81c885986f
#
_cell.length_a   1.000
_cell.length_b   1.000
_cell.length_c   1.000
_cell.angle_alpha   90.00
_cell.angle_beta   90.00
_cell.angle_gamma   90.00
#
_symmetry.space_group_name_H-M   'P 1'
#
loop_
_entity.id
_entity.type
_entity.pdbx_description
1 polymer ?
#
loop_
_entity_poly.entity_id
_entity_poly.type
_entity_poly.pdbx_seq_one_letter_code
_entity_poly.pdbx_strand_id
1 'polypeptide(L)'
;MLSRWRNRWEHHLFKFRTFTHNLQTHVDNFVNVYNAQCWHLIATYEAQQMYVGRAWLSTGRCVRLVQLMGLQHLDALVPNPINTLPKAKDLIELEERRRIFWAAFIGDRWASAVGIARTHLCCSRFQILDFVSD
;
A
#
# COMPACT_ATOMS: atom_id res chain seq x y z
N MET A 1 0.40 31.20 8.51
CA MET A 1 -0.31 30.58 7.36
C MET A 1 -0.07 29.06 7.26
N LEU A 2 1.15 28.60 7.41
CA LEU A 2 1.52 27.16 7.37
C LEU A 2 0.88 26.31 8.47
N SER A 3 0.68 26.85 9.69
CA SER A 3 0.03 26.12 10.80
C SER A 3 -1.43 25.77 10.52
N ARG A 4 -2.14 26.64 9.82
CA ARG A 4 -3.57 26.45 9.49
C ARG A 4 -3.78 25.34 8.45
N TRP A 5 -2.84 25.19 7.50
CA TRP A 5 -2.84 24.10 6.53
C TRP A 5 -2.49 22.78 7.20
N ARG A 6 -1.50 22.76 8.07
CA ARG A 6 -1.09 21.58 8.84
C ARG A 6 -2.26 20.99 9.64
N ASN A 7 -2.97 21.81 10.41
CA ASN A 7 -4.11 21.36 11.21
C ASN A 7 -5.26 20.81 10.35
N ARG A 8 -5.49 21.39 9.16
CA ARG A 8 -6.50 20.89 8.22
C ARG A 8 -6.15 19.51 7.69
N TRP A 9 -4.90 19.29 7.30
CA TRP A 9 -4.44 18.00 6.80
C TRP A 9 -4.43 16.94 7.89
N GLU A 10 -4.01 17.26 9.10
CA GLU A 10 -4.07 16.36 10.25
C GLU A 10 -5.51 15.91 10.54
N HIS A 11 -6.49 16.82 10.44
CA HIS A 11 -7.90 16.48 10.61
C HIS A 11 -8.41 15.53 9.52
N HIS A 12 -8.03 15.75 8.27
CA HIS A 12 -8.36 14.84 7.17
C HIS A 12 -7.71 13.46 7.36
N LEU A 13 -6.45 13.44 7.75
CA LEU A 13 -5.75 12.18 8.03
C LEU A 13 -6.36 11.43 9.22
N PHE A 14 -6.74 12.12 10.25
CA PHE A 14 -7.45 11.50 11.38
C PHE A 14 -8.76 10.86 10.91
N LYS A 15 -9.54 11.55 10.09
CA LYS A 15 -10.75 10.98 9.48
C LYS A 15 -10.44 9.77 8.59
N PHE A 16 -9.42 9.85 7.74
CA PHE A 16 -8.99 8.70 6.93
C PHE A 16 -8.54 7.52 7.78
N ARG A 17 -7.78 7.78 8.83
CA ARG A 17 -7.32 6.74 9.75
C ARG A 17 -8.47 6.09 10.51
N THR A 18 -9.45 6.88 10.96
CA THR A 18 -10.67 6.37 11.60
C THR A 18 -11.52 5.58 10.62
N PHE A 19 -11.65 6.06 9.39
CA PHE A 19 -12.38 5.37 8.32
C PHE A 19 -11.73 4.03 7.96
N THR A 20 -10.40 3.98 7.81
CA THR A 20 -9.68 2.73 7.54
C THR A 20 -9.74 1.77 8.74
N HIS A 21 -9.72 2.28 9.97
CA HIS A 21 -9.89 1.45 11.17
C HIS A 21 -11.29 0.85 11.25
N ASN A 22 -12.34 1.61 10.93
CA ASN A 22 -13.71 1.12 10.91
C ASN A 22 -13.95 0.10 9.79
N LEU A 23 -13.27 0.25 8.64
CA LEU A 23 -13.27 -0.75 7.57
C LEU A 23 -12.60 -2.06 7.98
N GLN A 24 -11.64 -2.03 8.90
CA GLN A 24 -10.99 -3.24 9.43
C GLN A 24 -11.93 -4.13 10.23
N THR A 25 -13.03 -3.60 10.75
CA THR A 25 -14.03 -4.39 11.48
C THR A 25 -14.92 -5.24 10.56
N HIS A 26 -14.95 -4.94 9.26
CA HIS A 26 -15.60 -5.74 8.23
C HIS A 26 -14.56 -6.35 7.30
N VAL A 27 -14.05 -7.53 7.65
CA VAL A 27 -12.95 -8.22 6.98
C VAL A 27 -13.17 -8.37 5.47
N ASP A 28 -14.40 -8.61 5.05
CA ASP A 28 -14.77 -8.84 3.65
C ASP A 28 -14.63 -7.60 2.76
N ASN A 29 -14.70 -6.39 3.33
CA ASN A 29 -14.56 -5.13 2.62
C ASN A 29 -13.16 -4.50 2.76
N PHE A 30 -12.28 -5.12 3.54
CA PHE A 30 -10.96 -4.56 3.83
C PHE A 30 -9.98 -4.70 2.66
N VAL A 31 -10.06 -5.79 1.92
CA VAL A 31 -9.14 -6.10 0.81
C VAL A 31 -9.67 -5.48 -0.48
N ASN A 32 -9.40 -4.20 -0.66
CA ASN A 32 -9.75 -3.46 -1.87
C ASN A 32 -8.66 -2.44 -2.26
N VAL A 33 -8.68 -2.03 -3.53
CA VAL A 33 -7.71 -1.10 -4.11
C VAL A 33 -7.74 0.25 -3.41
N TYR A 34 -8.92 0.77 -3.10
CA TYR A 34 -9.08 2.08 -2.45
C TYR A 34 -8.43 2.11 -1.06
N ASN A 35 -8.54 1.02 -0.31
CA ASN A 35 -7.93 0.92 1.00
C ASN A 35 -6.39 0.92 0.91
N ALA A 36 -5.83 0.22 -0.08
CA ALA A 36 -4.40 0.26 -0.36
C ALA A 36 -3.93 1.66 -0.76
N GLN A 37 -4.70 2.37 -1.60
CA GLN A 37 -4.43 3.76 -1.98
C GLN A 37 -4.44 4.70 -0.75
N CYS A 38 -5.44 4.55 0.14
CA CYS A 38 -5.51 5.32 1.38
C CYS A 38 -4.27 5.10 2.26
N TRP A 39 -3.84 3.85 2.46
CA TRP A 39 -2.64 3.56 3.25
C TRP A 39 -1.38 4.11 2.60
N HIS A 40 -1.28 4.08 1.26
CA HIS A 40 -0.16 4.68 0.55
C HIS A 40 -0.08 6.20 0.75
N LEU A 41 -1.22 6.90 0.65
CA LEU A 41 -1.30 8.34 0.88
C LEU A 41 -0.95 8.72 2.33
N ILE A 42 -1.45 7.94 3.31
CA ILE A 42 -1.12 8.13 4.72
C ILE A 42 0.38 7.96 4.93
N ALA A 43 0.98 6.89 4.39
CA ALA A 43 2.40 6.61 4.51
C ALA A 43 3.26 7.73 3.92
N THR A 44 2.88 8.22 2.73
CA THR A 44 3.58 9.31 2.05
C THR A 44 3.54 10.60 2.88
N TYR A 45 2.39 10.94 3.40
CA TYR A 45 2.25 12.11 4.26
C TYR A 45 3.04 11.98 5.57
N GLU A 46 2.97 10.83 6.25
CA GLU A 46 3.71 10.57 7.48
C GLU A 46 5.22 10.65 7.24
N ALA A 47 5.69 10.17 6.07
CA ALA A 47 7.09 10.30 5.66
C ALA A 47 7.51 11.77 5.44
N GLN A 48 6.67 12.57 4.79
CA GLN A 48 6.92 14.00 4.59
C GLN A 48 6.97 14.79 5.91
N GLN A 49 6.21 14.35 6.92
CA GLN A 49 6.23 14.94 8.26
C GLN A 49 7.36 14.37 9.14
N MET A 50 8.25 13.55 8.58
CA MET A 50 9.34 12.89 9.32
C MET A 50 8.86 11.94 10.44
N TYR A 51 7.59 11.51 10.41
CA TYR A 51 7.07 10.47 11.32
C TYR A 51 7.47 9.07 10.81
N VAL A 52 8.75 8.82 10.76
CA VAL A 52 9.38 7.67 10.13
C VAL A 52 8.78 6.34 10.57
N GLY A 53 8.62 6.11 11.87
CA GLY A 53 8.07 4.85 12.39
C GLY A 53 6.60 4.63 11.98
N ARG A 54 5.80 5.68 11.93
CA ARG A 54 4.40 5.60 11.46
C ARG A 54 4.34 5.33 9.97
N ALA A 55 5.12 6.08 9.19
CA ALA A 55 5.21 5.91 7.75
C ALA A 55 5.61 4.47 7.38
N TRP A 56 6.55 3.89 8.11
CA TRP A 56 6.96 2.51 7.90
C TRP A 56 5.81 1.51 8.16
N LEU A 57 5.07 1.68 9.25
CA LEU A 57 3.91 0.83 9.56
C LEU A 57 2.79 0.98 8.52
N SER A 58 2.52 2.20 8.07
CA SER A 58 1.51 2.48 7.06
C SER A 58 1.90 1.92 5.70
N THR A 59 3.17 2.03 5.31
CA THR A 59 3.73 1.39 4.11
C THR A 59 3.58 -0.13 4.18
N GLY A 60 3.92 -0.75 5.31
CA GLY A 60 3.78 -2.19 5.50
C GLY A 60 2.33 -2.68 5.37
N ARG A 61 1.35 -1.89 5.81
CA ARG A 61 -0.08 -2.19 5.61
C ARG A 61 -0.47 -2.13 4.14
N CYS A 62 -0.05 -1.09 3.43
CA CYS A 62 -0.27 -0.95 2.00
C CYS A 62 0.30 -2.16 1.22
N VAL A 63 1.55 -2.51 1.48
CA VAL A 63 2.24 -3.64 0.83
C VAL A 63 1.50 -4.96 1.07
N ARG A 64 1.11 -5.23 2.31
CA ARG A 64 0.36 -6.46 2.63
C ARG A 64 -1.00 -6.53 1.93
N LEU A 65 -1.72 -5.41 1.82
CA LEU A 65 -2.97 -5.36 1.05
C LEU A 65 -2.74 -5.66 -0.42
N VAL A 66 -1.72 -5.05 -1.03
CA VAL A 66 -1.33 -5.28 -2.41
C VAL A 66 -0.98 -6.75 -2.66
N GLN A 67 -0.25 -7.38 -1.74
CA GLN A 67 0.09 -8.81 -1.80
C GLN A 67 -1.16 -9.71 -1.65
N LEU A 68 -2.04 -9.40 -0.69
CA LEU A 68 -3.30 -10.15 -0.50
C LEU A 68 -4.21 -10.08 -1.72
N MET A 69 -4.22 -8.93 -2.40
CA MET A 69 -4.95 -8.75 -3.66
C MET A 69 -4.32 -9.48 -4.85
N GLY A 70 -3.10 -9.98 -4.71
CA GLY A 70 -2.37 -10.65 -5.79
C GLY A 70 -1.93 -9.73 -6.92
N LEU A 71 -1.78 -8.40 -6.66
CA LEU A 71 -1.49 -7.42 -7.70
C LEU A 71 -0.11 -7.58 -8.34
N GLN A 72 0.80 -8.30 -7.70
CA GLN A 72 2.10 -8.67 -8.26
C GLN A 72 2.00 -9.58 -9.51
N HIS A 73 0.86 -10.25 -9.69
CA HIS A 73 0.63 -11.16 -10.79
C HIS A 73 -0.36 -10.63 -11.84
N LEU A 74 -0.63 -9.32 -11.85
CA LEU A 74 -1.59 -8.71 -12.78
C LEU A 74 -1.27 -8.96 -14.25
N ASP A 75 0.02 -8.97 -14.58
CA ASP A 75 0.51 -9.12 -15.94
C ASP A 75 1.11 -10.53 -16.18
N ALA A 76 0.96 -11.46 -15.24
CA ALA A 76 1.46 -12.82 -15.38
C ALA A 76 0.63 -13.62 -16.41
N LEU A 77 1.31 -14.38 -17.25
CA LEU A 77 0.69 -15.24 -18.27
C LEU A 77 -0.14 -16.38 -17.66
N VAL A 78 0.22 -16.82 -16.45
CA VAL A 78 -0.47 -17.89 -15.73
C VAL A 78 -1.36 -17.29 -14.66
N PRO A 79 -2.69 -17.56 -14.68
CA PRO A 79 -3.58 -17.05 -13.63
C PRO A 79 -3.19 -17.65 -12.28
N ASN A 80 -2.92 -16.77 -11.31
CA ASN A 80 -2.65 -17.21 -9.96
C ASN A 80 -3.96 -17.69 -9.29
N PRO A 81 -4.01 -18.90 -8.72
CA PRO A 81 -5.22 -19.41 -8.06
C PRO A 81 -5.64 -18.62 -6.80
N ILE A 82 -4.77 -17.73 -6.29
CA ILE A 82 -5.01 -16.93 -5.07
C ILE A 82 -5.43 -15.48 -5.42
N ASN A 83 -6.10 -15.27 -6.53
CA ASN A 83 -6.66 -13.94 -6.83
C ASN A 83 -7.90 -13.69 -5.97
N THR A 84 -7.78 -12.85 -4.95
CA THR A 84 -8.89 -12.40 -4.09
C THR A 84 -9.77 -11.35 -4.77
N LEU A 85 -9.27 -10.71 -5.84
CA LEU A 85 -10.02 -9.69 -6.57
C LEU A 85 -10.67 -10.26 -7.84
N PRO A 86 -11.90 -9.83 -8.15
CA PRO A 86 -12.53 -10.13 -9.43
C PRO A 86 -11.70 -9.54 -10.58
N LYS A 87 -11.87 -10.13 -11.77
CA LYS A 87 -11.23 -9.60 -12.99
C LYS A 87 -11.60 -8.12 -13.19
N ALA A 88 -10.61 -7.31 -13.58
CA ALA A 88 -10.84 -5.90 -13.86
C ALA A 88 -11.91 -5.74 -14.96
N LYS A 89 -12.87 -4.83 -14.73
CA LYS A 89 -13.96 -4.56 -15.67
C LYS A 89 -13.47 -3.76 -16.86
N ASP A 90 -12.62 -2.76 -16.59
CA ASP A 90 -12.15 -1.78 -17.55
C ASP A 90 -10.63 -1.64 -17.51
N LEU A 91 -10.06 -1.08 -18.59
CA LEU A 91 -8.64 -0.73 -18.63
C LEU A 91 -8.24 0.27 -17.54
N ILE A 92 -9.16 1.17 -17.15
CA ILE A 92 -8.95 2.15 -16.09
C ILE A 92 -8.73 1.44 -14.76
N GLU A 93 -9.60 0.50 -14.41
CA GLU A 93 -9.48 -0.28 -13.18
C GLU A 93 -8.19 -1.13 -13.16
N LEU A 94 -7.82 -1.70 -14.31
CA LEU A 94 -6.58 -2.45 -14.45
C LEU A 94 -5.37 -1.55 -14.19
N GLU A 95 -5.39 -0.35 -14.76
CA GLU A 95 -4.30 0.62 -14.62
C GLU A 95 -4.21 1.18 -13.18
N GLU A 96 -5.34 1.39 -12.50
CA GLU A 96 -5.35 1.73 -11.08
C GLU A 96 -4.69 0.65 -10.22
N ARG A 97 -5.00 -0.61 -10.48
CA ARG A 97 -4.39 -1.77 -9.80
C ARG A 97 -2.89 -1.82 -10.06
N ARG A 98 -2.45 -1.58 -11.29
CA ARG A 98 -1.04 -1.55 -11.67
C ARG A 98 -0.29 -0.40 -10.96
N ARG A 99 -0.88 0.78 -10.94
CA ARG A 99 -0.27 1.96 -10.31
C ARG A 99 -0.11 1.80 -8.80
N ILE A 100 -1.11 1.28 -8.11
CA ILE A 100 -0.99 1.07 -6.66
C ILE A 100 0.05 -0.01 -6.32
N PHE A 101 0.19 -1.04 -7.16
CA PHE A 101 1.26 -2.02 -7.02
C PHE A 101 2.64 -1.36 -7.08
N TRP A 102 2.91 -0.58 -8.13
CA TRP A 102 4.19 0.10 -8.28
C TRP A 102 4.45 1.15 -7.20
N ALA A 103 3.43 1.88 -6.79
CA ALA A 103 3.53 2.84 -5.69
C ALA A 103 3.91 2.16 -4.37
N ALA A 104 3.26 1.05 -4.03
CA ALA A 104 3.59 0.26 -2.85
C ALA A 104 5.00 -0.32 -2.91
N PHE A 105 5.41 -0.83 -4.08
CA PHE A 105 6.74 -1.37 -4.32
C PHE A 105 7.83 -0.31 -4.12
N ILE A 106 7.68 0.86 -4.75
CA ILE A 106 8.63 1.97 -4.61
C ILE A 106 8.69 2.44 -3.16
N GLY A 107 7.54 2.56 -2.48
CA GLY A 107 7.47 2.95 -1.08
C GLY A 107 8.23 1.98 -0.16
N ASP A 108 8.09 0.67 -0.39
CA ASP A 108 8.81 -0.36 0.36
C ASP A 108 10.32 -0.30 0.11
N ARG A 109 10.75 -0.14 -1.14
CA ARG A 109 12.18 0.02 -1.49
C ARG A 109 12.78 1.28 -0.87
N TRP A 110 12.03 2.38 -0.88
CA TRP A 110 12.44 3.64 -0.26
C TRP A 110 12.62 3.49 1.25
N ALA A 111 11.64 2.90 1.93
CA ALA A 111 11.70 2.64 3.35
C ALA A 111 12.90 1.74 3.72
N SER A 112 13.18 0.75 2.89
CA SER A 112 14.35 -0.14 3.05
C SER A 112 15.68 0.60 2.85
N ALA A 113 15.76 1.48 1.84
CA ALA A 113 16.98 2.24 1.52
C ALA A 113 17.33 3.28 2.59
N VAL A 114 16.34 3.91 3.21
CA VAL A 114 16.54 4.91 4.29
C VAL A 114 16.99 4.25 5.60
N GLY A 115 17.13 2.93 5.64
CA GLY A 115 17.73 2.20 6.77
C GLY A 115 16.78 1.95 7.93
N ILE A 116 15.48 2.19 7.76
CA ILE A 116 14.44 1.85 8.73
C ILE A 116 14.31 0.33 8.86
N ALA A 117 14.70 -0.40 7.81
CA ALA A 117 14.69 -1.86 7.73
C ALA A 117 15.90 -2.54 8.38
N ARG A 118 16.75 -1.84 9.13
CA ARG A 118 17.82 -2.48 9.92
C ARG A 118 17.33 -3.23 11.15
N THR A 119 16.08 -3.08 11.53
CA THR A 119 15.47 -4.00 12.47
C THR A 119 15.04 -5.24 11.68
N HIS A 120 15.57 -6.37 12.05
CA HIS A 120 15.41 -7.72 11.50
C HIS A 120 13.97 -8.27 11.35
N LEU A 121 12.98 -7.43 11.19
CA LEU A 121 11.69 -7.79 10.67
C LEU A 121 11.76 -7.60 9.17
N CYS A 122 12.49 -8.54 8.58
CA CYS A 122 12.46 -8.85 7.19
C CYS A 122 11.09 -8.52 6.60
N CYS A 123 10.97 -7.45 5.81
CA CYS A 123 10.05 -7.43 4.69
C CYS A 123 10.52 -8.54 3.75
N SER A 124 10.43 -9.78 4.28
CA SER A 124 10.71 -10.96 3.57
C SER A 124 9.71 -11.04 2.44
N ARG A 125 10.25 -10.86 1.27
CA ARG A 125 9.69 -11.34 0.03
C ARG A 125 8.57 -10.51 -0.57
N PHE A 126 8.87 -9.29 -0.94
CA PHE A 126 8.51 -8.88 -2.27
C PHE A 126 9.41 -9.72 -3.21
N GLN A 127 9.04 -10.96 -3.42
CA GLN A 127 9.75 -11.82 -4.35
C GLN A 127 9.42 -11.39 -5.76
N ILE A 128 10.17 -10.42 -6.25
CA ILE A 128 10.27 -10.10 -7.69
C ILE A 128 11.10 -11.16 -8.41
N LEU A 129 11.66 -12.11 -7.66
CA LEU A 129 12.52 -13.15 -8.24
C LEU A 129 11.78 -14.07 -9.24
N ASP A 130 10.44 -14.09 -9.20
CA ASP A 130 9.67 -14.86 -10.18
C ASP A 130 9.37 -14.07 -11.48
N PHE A 131 9.66 -12.76 -11.50
CA PHE A 131 9.36 -11.92 -12.67
C PHE A 131 10.56 -11.77 -13.64
N VAL A 132 11.75 -12.19 -13.24
CA VAL A 132 13.00 -12.03 -14.04
C VAL A 132 13.56 -13.37 -14.53
N SER A 133 12.89 -14.50 -14.24
CA SER A 133 13.41 -15.83 -14.57
C SER A 133 12.66 -16.56 -15.69
N ASP A 134 11.91 -15.87 -16.55
CA ASP A 134 11.41 -16.41 -17.80
C ASP A 134 11.83 -15.53 -18.99
#